data_29997d0f717a6808dd004d87996701b1
#
_entry.id   29997d0f717a6808dd004d87996701b1
#
_cell.length_a   1.000
_cell.length_b   1.000
_cell.length_c   1.000
_cell.angle_alpha   90.00
_cell.angle_beta   90.00
_cell.angle_gamma   90.00
#
_symmetry.space_group_name_H-M   'P 1'
#
loop_
_entity.id
_entity.type
_entity.pdbx_description
1 polymer ?
#
loop_
_entity_poly.entity_id
_entity_poly.type
_entity_poly.pdbx_seq_one_letter_code
_entity_poly.pdbx_strand_id
1 'polypeptide(L)'
;MKNFLFITLISIIVTSCVPSGEQTEEIQNLEDFLSMVEKENKKDGPVIYSASWISSNFITHDSQKIIADYGTRYTLKSLERSRQASNFDNISTTPENRRMLDILKSSFVMPPPLNQELAAELSEITTSLAAMYGTGEHCYENGSCYDLEAFESIIDNSRDPNELLSAWQGWHEISKPMKPMYLRMVEIGNQGSNDLGYDGLSDLWFSKYDMPANDFLTDTDRVWE
;
A
#
# COMPACT_ATOMS: atom_id res chain seq x y z
N MET A 1 -50.57 -60.28 30.86
CA MET A 1 -49.43 -59.90 29.99
C MET A 1 -49.45 -58.36 29.91
N LYS A 2 -48.57 -57.72 30.70
CA LYS A 2 -48.47 -56.23 30.78
C LYS A 2 -47.26 -55.81 29.95
N ASN A 3 -47.48 -55.08 28.86
CA ASN A 3 -46.42 -54.49 28.04
C ASN A 3 -45.95 -53.17 28.74
N PHE A 4 -44.71 -53.16 29.16
CA PHE A 4 -44.04 -51.93 29.63
C PHE A 4 -43.37 -51.26 28.44
N LEU A 5 -43.84 -50.06 28.07
CA LEU A 5 -43.25 -49.24 27.05
C LEU A 5 -42.14 -48.37 27.73
N PHE A 6 -40.89 -48.66 27.41
CA PHE A 6 -39.77 -47.84 27.85
C PHE A 6 -39.63 -46.63 26.88
N ILE A 7 -39.98 -45.44 27.34
CA ILE A 7 -39.70 -44.17 26.62
C ILE A 7 -38.32 -43.69 27.04
N THR A 8 -37.35 -43.87 26.14
CA THR A 8 -35.98 -43.33 26.32
C THR A 8 -36.00 -41.85 25.97
N LEU A 9 -35.88 -40.99 26.97
CA LEU A 9 -35.77 -39.53 26.79
C LEU A 9 -34.31 -39.25 26.35
N ILE A 10 -34.11 -38.92 25.05
CA ILE A 10 -32.84 -38.42 24.54
C ILE A 10 -32.75 -36.93 24.89
N SER A 11 -32.00 -36.61 25.93
CA SER A 11 -31.59 -35.21 26.23
C SER A 11 -30.58 -34.73 25.20
N ILE A 12 -30.99 -33.92 24.28
CA ILE A 12 -30.08 -33.18 23.39
C ILE A 12 -29.45 -32.07 24.24
N ILE A 13 -28.19 -32.31 24.66
CA ILE A 13 -27.37 -31.26 25.27
C ILE A 13 -26.93 -30.33 24.13
N VAL A 14 -27.60 -29.22 23.96
CA VAL A 14 -27.14 -28.11 23.13
C VAL A 14 -26.02 -27.41 23.90
N THR A 15 -24.78 -27.80 23.59
CA THR A 15 -23.60 -27.09 24.11
C THR A 15 -23.51 -25.77 23.36
N SER A 16 -24.11 -24.70 23.90
CA SER A 16 -23.84 -23.35 23.45
C SER A 16 -22.39 -23.04 23.82
N CYS A 17 -21.49 -22.89 22.84
CA CYS A 17 -20.17 -22.32 23.05
C CYS A 17 -20.35 -20.84 23.48
N VAL A 18 -20.33 -20.61 24.79
CA VAL A 18 -20.14 -19.27 25.35
C VAL A 18 -18.63 -18.99 25.21
N PRO A 19 -18.23 -17.86 24.58
CA PRO A 19 -16.82 -17.50 24.52
C PRO A 19 -16.22 -17.44 25.93
N SER A 20 -14.95 -17.85 26.06
CA SER A 20 -14.22 -17.68 27.31
C SER A 20 -14.10 -16.17 27.64
N GLY A 21 -13.96 -15.80 28.91
CA GLY A 21 -13.80 -14.40 29.30
C GLY A 21 -12.66 -13.70 28.57
N GLU A 22 -11.59 -14.42 28.28
CA GLU A 22 -10.42 -13.96 27.52
C GLU A 22 -10.78 -13.62 26.05
N GLN A 23 -11.53 -14.50 25.36
CA GLN A 23 -12.02 -14.22 23.99
C GLN A 23 -12.97 -13.03 23.94
N THR A 24 -13.75 -12.79 24.98
CA THR A 24 -14.66 -11.63 25.06
C THR A 24 -13.87 -10.34 25.20
N GLU A 25 -12.80 -10.34 25.99
CA GLU A 25 -11.90 -9.18 26.16
C GLU A 25 -11.13 -8.88 24.88
N GLU A 26 -10.61 -9.87 24.17
CA GLU A 26 -9.92 -9.70 22.89
C GLU A 26 -10.84 -9.12 21.81
N ILE A 27 -12.08 -9.58 21.72
CA ILE A 27 -13.07 -9.03 20.76
C ILE A 27 -13.42 -7.57 21.13
N GLN A 28 -13.57 -7.25 22.41
CA GLN A 28 -13.83 -5.88 22.84
C GLN A 28 -12.65 -4.95 22.51
N ASN A 29 -11.42 -5.39 22.74
CA ASN A 29 -10.22 -4.64 22.39
C ASN A 29 -10.12 -4.38 20.88
N LEU A 30 -10.53 -5.34 20.04
CA LEU A 30 -10.62 -5.17 18.58
C LEU A 30 -11.65 -4.11 18.20
N GLU A 31 -12.87 -4.17 18.76
CA GLU A 31 -13.94 -3.21 18.45
C GLU A 31 -13.55 -1.81 18.89
N ASP A 32 -12.94 -1.65 20.05
CA ASP A 32 -12.43 -0.37 20.55
C ASP A 32 -11.33 0.19 19.64
N PHE A 33 -10.41 -0.66 19.17
CA PHE A 33 -9.39 -0.29 18.20
C PHE A 33 -9.98 0.19 16.86
N LEU A 34 -10.92 -0.56 16.28
CA LEU A 34 -11.55 -0.16 15.01
C LEU A 34 -12.37 1.12 15.15
N SER A 35 -13.08 1.29 16.26
CA SER A 35 -13.83 2.52 16.58
C SER A 35 -12.90 3.73 16.75
N MET A 36 -11.76 3.55 17.41
CA MET A 36 -10.73 4.57 17.53
C MET A 36 -10.19 4.98 16.16
N VAL A 37 -9.84 4.02 15.30
CA VAL A 37 -9.36 4.27 13.93
C VAL A 37 -10.39 5.05 13.11
N GLU A 38 -11.66 4.66 13.16
CA GLU A 38 -12.74 5.36 12.45
C GLU A 38 -12.88 6.82 12.90
N LYS A 39 -12.90 7.04 14.22
CA LYS A 39 -12.99 8.38 14.82
C LYS A 39 -11.82 9.27 14.39
N GLU A 40 -10.62 8.72 14.39
CA GLU A 40 -9.44 9.45 13.99
C GLU A 40 -9.44 9.75 12.49
N ASN A 41 -9.85 8.80 11.62
CA ASN A 41 -9.96 9.04 10.19
C ASN A 41 -10.99 10.13 9.86
N LYS A 42 -12.11 10.17 10.57
CA LYS A 42 -13.12 11.26 10.44
C LYS A 42 -12.54 12.62 10.82
N LYS A 43 -11.60 12.67 11.76
CA LYS A 43 -10.94 13.91 12.19
C LYS A 43 -9.81 14.33 11.26
N ASP A 44 -8.92 13.41 10.94
CA ASP A 44 -7.65 13.72 10.25
C ASP A 44 -7.82 13.73 8.72
N GLY A 45 -8.71 12.90 8.18
CA GLY A 45 -8.94 12.77 6.73
C GLY A 45 -9.24 14.10 6.02
N PRO A 46 -10.21 14.91 6.48
CA PRO A 46 -10.50 16.19 5.83
C PRO A 46 -9.30 17.13 5.80
N VAL A 47 -8.43 17.09 6.81
CA VAL A 47 -7.25 17.95 6.90
C VAL A 47 -6.18 17.52 5.90
N ILE A 48 -5.85 16.22 5.85
CA ILE A 48 -4.84 15.72 4.91
C ILE A 48 -5.29 15.86 3.46
N TYR A 49 -6.57 15.61 3.16
CA TYR A 49 -7.11 15.80 1.81
C TYR A 49 -7.08 17.28 1.37
N SER A 50 -7.42 18.20 2.28
CA SER A 50 -7.32 19.64 2.01
C SER A 50 -5.88 20.09 1.78
N ALA A 51 -4.94 19.63 2.61
CA ALA A 51 -3.52 19.91 2.45
C ALA A 51 -2.98 19.38 1.11
N SER A 52 -3.36 18.14 0.73
CA SER A 52 -3.00 17.55 -0.55
C SER A 52 -3.58 18.34 -1.73
N TRP A 53 -4.85 18.73 -1.65
CA TRP A 53 -5.48 19.54 -2.69
C TRP A 53 -4.80 20.90 -2.86
N ILE A 54 -4.52 21.60 -1.74
CA ILE A 54 -3.82 22.89 -1.77
C ILE A 54 -2.43 22.73 -2.39
N SER A 55 -1.66 21.74 -1.99
CA SER A 55 -0.30 21.52 -2.50
C SER A 55 -0.26 21.16 -3.99
N SER A 56 -1.30 20.51 -4.49
CA SER A 56 -1.40 20.14 -5.92
C SER A 56 -1.87 21.30 -6.83
N ASN A 57 -2.67 22.22 -6.29
CA ASN A 57 -3.24 23.31 -7.08
C ASN A 57 -2.52 24.65 -6.87
N PHE A 58 -1.89 24.85 -5.72
CA PHE A 58 -1.11 26.04 -5.38
C PHE A 58 0.30 25.61 -4.98
N ILE A 59 1.15 25.35 -5.97
CA ILE A 59 2.51 24.86 -5.79
C ILE A 59 3.41 26.01 -5.30
N THR A 60 3.44 26.19 -3.98
CA THR A 60 4.26 27.20 -3.29
C THR A 60 5.13 26.53 -2.22
N HIS A 61 6.18 27.22 -1.77
CA HIS A 61 7.00 26.75 -0.66
C HIS A 61 6.14 26.43 0.58
N ASP A 62 5.19 27.28 0.91
CA ASP A 62 4.36 27.12 2.11
C ASP A 62 3.40 25.94 1.98
N SER A 63 2.76 25.74 0.84
CA SER A 63 1.87 24.60 0.59
C SER A 63 2.63 23.28 0.62
N GLN A 64 3.83 23.23 0.06
CA GLN A 64 4.69 22.06 0.11
C GLN A 64 5.14 21.74 1.55
N LYS A 65 5.46 22.77 2.36
CA LYS A 65 5.79 22.58 3.77
C LYS A 65 4.61 22.06 4.59
N ILE A 66 3.40 22.55 4.33
CA ILE A 66 2.18 22.08 5.00
C ILE A 66 1.93 20.61 4.70
N ILE A 67 1.96 20.20 3.42
CA ILE A 67 1.72 18.79 3.06
C ILE A 67 2.82 17.86 3.58
N ALA A 68 4.07 18.31 3.59
CA ALA A 68 5.18 17.52 4.12
C ALA A 68 5.00 17.23 5.62
N ASP A 69 4.61 18.22 6.42
CA ASP A 69 4.38 18.05 7.85
C ASP A 69 3.14 17.19 8.15
N TYR A 70 1.99 17.52 7.57
CA TYR A 70 0.77 16.75 7.76
C TYR A 70 0.86 15.34 7.18
N GLY A 71 1.43 15.20 5.98
CA GLY A 71 1.65 13.92 5.30
C GLY A 71 2.53 12.98 6.12
N THR A 72 3.65 13.48 6.65
CA THR A 72 4.54 12.69 7.51
C THR A 72 3.82 12.18 8.75
N ARG A 73 3.12 13.07 9.46
CA ARG A 73 2.36 12.68 10.68
C ARG A 73 1.25 11.68 10.37
N TYR A 74 0.53 11.87 9.26
CA TYR A 74 -0.53 10.95 8.83
C TYR A 74 0.04 9.58 8.46
N THR A 75 1.17 9.53 7.74
CA THR A 75 1.85 8.29 7.36
C THR A 75 2.35 7.52 8.58
N LEU A 76 3.00 8.17 9.54
CA LEU A 76 3.47 7.54 10.77
C LEU A 76 2.31 6.95 11.58
N LYS A 77 1.21 7.69 11.68
CA LYS A 77 0.00 7.22 12.37
C LYS A 77 -0.65 6.04 11.65
N SER A 78 -0.70 6.06 10.32
CA SER A 78 -1.23 4.97 9.52
C SER A 78 -0.36 3.72 9.65
N LEU A 79 0.96 3.86 9.70
CA LEU A 79 1.89 2.76 9.92
C LEU A 79 1.70 2.12 11.30
N GLU A 80 1.54 2.93 12.34
CA GLU A 80 1.26 2.45 13.70
C GLU A 80 -0.05 1.66 13.74
N ARG A 81 -1.13 2.16 13.12
CA ARG A 81 -2.42 1.46 13.02
C ARG A 81 -2.32 0.14 12.24
N SER A 82 -1.54 0.12 11.16
CA SER A 82 -1.28 -1.10 10.38
C SER A 82 -0.61 -2.17 11.24
N ARG A 83 0.39 -1.79 12.03
CA ARG A 83 1.07 -2.69 12.97
C ARG A 83 0.15 -3.18 14.08
N GLN A 84 -0.66 -2.29 14.66
CA GLN A 84 -1.65 -2.65 15.67
C GLN A 84 -2.70 -3.61 15.12
N ALA A 85 -3.13 -3.44 13.86
CA ALA A 85 -4.07 -4.33 13.19
C ALA A 85 -3.55 -5.77 13.13
N SER A 86 -2.24 -5.98 12.94
CA SER A 86 -1.63 -7.33 12.91
C SER A 86 -1.73 -8.07 14.24
N ASN A 87 -1.89 -7.38 15.37
CA ASN A 87 -2.09 -8.02 16.67
C ASN A 87 -3.43 -8.79 16.75
N PHE A 88 -4.37 -8.49 15.85
CA PHE A 88 -5.70 -9.10 15.79
C PHE A 88 -5.83 -10.20 14.72
N ASP A 89 -4.73 -10.65 14.10
CA ASP A 89 -4.77 -11.61 13.00
C ASP A 89 -5.38 -12.95 13.40
N ASN A 90 -5.10 -13.42 14.62
CA ASN A 90 -5.56 -14.70 15.12
C ASN A 90 -6.91 -14.64 15.86
N ILE A 91 -7.53 -13.46 15.96
CA ILE A 91 -8.80 -13.28 16.66
C ILE A 91 -9.95 -13.67 15.75
N SER A 92 -10.86 -14.52 16.21
CA SER A 92 -12.10 -14.84 15.51
C SER A 92 -13.06 -13.63 15.59
N THR A 93 -13.41 -13.07 14.43
CA THR A 93 -14.23 -11.86 14.33
C THR A 93 -15.17 -11.91 13.13
N THR A 94 -15.99 -10.89 12.96
CA THR A 94 -16.89 -10.77 11.79
C THR A 94 -16.10 -10.58 10.49
N PRO A 95 -16.67 -10.98 9.33
CA PRO A 95 -16.05 -10.72 8.03
C PRO A 95 -15.77 -9.23 7.81
N GLU A 96 -16.65 -8.35 8.28
CA GLU A 96 -16.51 -6.90 8.18
C GLU A 96 -15.28 -6.39 8.95
N ASN A 97 -15.14 -6.82 10.22
CA ASN A 97 -13.98 -6.46 11.04
C ASN A 97 -12.69 -7.01 10.45
N ARG A 98 -12.69 -8.26 9.96
CA ARG A 98 -11.53 -8.85 9.25
C ARG A 98 -11.16 -8.02 8.04
N ARG A 99 -12.13 -7.66 7.21
CA ARG A 99 -11.92 -6.79 6.04
C ARG A 99 -11.32 -5.43 6.43
N MET A 100 -11.79 -4.82 7.51
CA MET A 100 -11.23 -3.55 8.00
C MET A 100 -9.77 -3.70 8.41
N LEU A 101 -9.40 -4.77 9.14
CA LEU A 101 -8.02 -5.06 9.50
C LEU A 101 -7.13 -5.26 8.28
N ASP A 102 -7.59 -6.01 7.28
CA ASP A 102 -6.84 -6.26 6.04
C ASP A 102 -6.61 -4.97 5.24
N ILE A 103 -7.61 -4.08 5.17
CA ILE A 103 -7.47 -2.76 4.54
C ILE A 103 -6.44 -1.91 5.30
N LEU A 104 -6.44 -1.91 6.63
CA LEU A 104 -5.45 -1.18 7.41
C LEU A 104 -4.03 -1.69 7.18
N LYS A 105 -3.83 -3.00 7.12
CA LYS A 105 -2.52 -3.61 6.87
C LYS A 105 -2.02 -3.36 5.44
N SER A 106 -2.91 -3.43 4.46
CA SER A 106 -2.58 -3.24 3.03
C SER A 106 -2.58 -1.78 2.57
N SER A 107 -2.70 -0.80 3.47
CA SER A 107 -2.83 0.63 3.11
C SER A 107 -1.59 1.23 2.45
N PHE A 108 -0.42 0.61 2.61
CA PHE A 108 0.84 1.08 2.04
C PHE A 108 1.13 0.44 0.68
N VAL A 109 1.69 1.23 -0.24
CA VAL A 109 2.28 0.73 -1.49
C VAL A 109 3.74 0.35 -1.28
N MET A 110 4.45 1.15 -0.47
CA MET A 110 5.86 0.98 -0.13
C MET A 110 6.01 1.25 1.37
N PRO A 111 5.77 0.25 2.24
CA PRO A 111 5.84 0.46 3.68
C PRO A 111 7.29 0.69 4.12
N PRO A 112 7.55 1.72 4.94
CA PRO A 112 8.86 1.88 5.54
C PRO A 112 9.11 0.76 6.58
N PRO A 113 10.31 0.19 6.64
CA PRO A 113 10.65 -0.84 7.60
C PRO A 113 10.72 -0.30 9.05
N LEU A 114 10.72 -1.22 10.02
CA LEU A 114 10.90 -0.88 11.44
C LEU A 114 12.27 -0.25 11.73
N ASN A 115 13.28 -0.64 10.96
CA ASN A 115 14.61 -0.05 11.04
C ASN A 115 14.58 1.40 10.55
N GLN A 116 14.86 2.34 11.45
CA GLN A 116 14.78 3.77 11.16
C GLN A 116 15.82 4.24 10.12
N GLU A 117 17.00 3.62 10.06
CA GLU A 117 18.03 3.95 9.07
C GLU A 117 17.57 3.56 7.68
N LEU A 118 17.00 2.34 7.52
CA LEU A 118 16.42 1.89 6.25
C LEU A 118 15.18 2.70 5.85
N ALA A 119 14.36 3.11 6.82
CA ALA A 119 13.20 3.97 6.54
C ALA A 119 13.63 5.36 6.03
N ALA A 120 14.70 5.93 6.59
CA ALA A 120 15.29 7.17 6.12
C ALA A 120 15.93 7.01 4.73
N GLU A 121 16.68 5.93 4.50
CA GLU A 121 17.24 5.57 3.19
C GLU A 121 16.15 5.43 2.12
N LEU A 122 15.03 4.76 2.44
CA LEU A 122 13.89 4.64 1.54
C LEU A 122 13.33 6.00 1.12
N SER A 123 13.15 6.90 2.08
CA SER A 123 12.67 8.27 1.84
C SER A 123 13.63 9.05 0.94
N GLU A 124 14.94 8.96 1.18
CA GLU A 124 15.97 9.60 0.37
C GLU A 124 15.99 9.05 -1.07
N ILE A 125 15.93 7.73 -1.24
CA ILE A 125 15.91 7.08 -2.55
C ILE A 125 14.66 7.49 -3.33
N THR A 126 13.48 7.44 -2.73
CA THR A 126 12.23 7.80 -3.41
C THR A 126 12.20 9.26 -3.85
N THR A 127 12.68 10.16 -2.99
CA THR A 127 12.83 11.58 -3.30
C THR A 127 13.83 11.82 -4.43
N SER A 128 14.97 11.12 -4.39
CA SER A 128 16.01 11.23 -5.42
C SER A 128 15.54 10.69 -6.77
N LEU A 129 14.83 9.56 -6.80
CA LEU A 129 14.25 9.00 -8.02
C LEU A 129 13.24 9.95 -8.65
N ALA A 130 12.35 10.57 -7.84
CA ALA A 130 11.40 11.56 -8.30
C ALA A 130 12.10 12.81 -8.87
N ALA A 131 13.15 13.30 -8.21
CA ALA A 131 13.94 14.41 -8.68
C ALA A 131 14.67 14.11 -10.00
N MET A 132 15.34 12.95 -10.09
CA MET A 132 16.03 12.50 -11.32
C MET A 132 15.07 12.38 -12.50
N TYR A 133 13.85 11.87 -12.27
CA TYR A 133 12.83 11.81 -13.30
C TYR A 133 12.34 13.20 -13.72
N GLY A 134 11.98 14.05 -12.75
CA GLY A 134 11.39 15.35 -13.01
C GLY A 134 12.35 16.41 -13.57
N THR A 135 13.68 16.23 -13.36
CA THR A 135 14.72 17.11 -13.91
C THR A 135 15.58 16.44 -14.97
N GLY A 136 15.15 15.25 -15.42
CA GLY A 136 15.90 14.46 -16.39
C GLY A 136 16.07 15.16 -17.72
N GLU A 137 17.27 15.18 -18.26
CA GLU A 137 17.63 15.73 -19.56
C GLU A 137 18.62 14.80 -20.26
N HIS A 138 18.45 14.65 -21.55
CA HIS A 138 19.42 13.97 -22.41
C HIS A 138 19.93 14.88 -23.48
N CYS A 139 21.26 14.97 -23.62
CA CYS A 139 21.94 15.79 -24.62
C CYS A 139 22.57 14.90 -25.68
N TYR A 140 22.28 15.18 -26.95
CA TYR A 140 22.89 14.53 -28.11
C TYR A 140 24.26 15.13 -28.43
N GLU A 141 25.06 14.41 -29.20
CA GLU A 141 26.39 14.83 -29.63
C GLU A 141 26.40 16.16 -30.40
N ASN A 142 25.30 16.53 -31.07
CA ASN A 142 25.14 17.79 -31.76
C ASN A 142 24.92 18.99 -30.82
N GLY A 143 24.84 18.77 -29.52
CA GLY A 143 24.63 19.79 -28.48
C GLY A 143 23.17 20.11 -28.18
N SER A 144 22.21 19.44 -28.84
CA SER A 144 20.78 19.60 -28.51
C SER A 144 20.44 18.80 -27.27
N CYS A 145 19.83 19.45 -26.26
CA CYS A 145 19.39 18.81 -25.02
C CYS A 145 17.84 18.85 -24.94
N TYR A 146 17.27 17.75 -24.51
CA TYR A 146 15.82 17.56 -24.40
C TYR A 146 15.46 17.02 -23.02
N ASP A 147 14.52 17.66 -22.37
CA ASP A 147 13.86 17.17 -21.17
C ASP A 147 12.69 16.23 -21.51
N LEU A 148 11.99 15.74 -20.49
CA LEU A 148 10.89 14.80 -20.69
C LEU A 148 9.74 15.43 -21.50
N GLU A 149 9.41 16.70 -21.29
CA GLU A 149 8.33 17.40 -22.02
C GLU A 149 8.66 17.53 -23.50
N ALA A 150 9.91 17.86 -23.82
CA ALA A 150 10.39 17.93 -25.20
C ALA A 150 10.35 16.57 -25.92
N PHE A 151 10.73 15.48 -25.23
CA PHE A 151 10.62 14.12 -25.76
C PHE A 151 9.16 13.70 -25.97
N GLU A 152 8.26 13.97 -25.02
CA GLU A 152 6.82 13.72 -25.17
C GLU A 152 6.26 14.44 -26.40
N SER A 153 6.62 15.71 -26.57
CA SER A 153 6.20 16.49 -27.75
C SER A 153 6.65 15.88 -29.08
N ILE A 154 7.87 15.33 -29.15
CA ILE A 154 8.35 14.62 -30.35
C ILE A 154 7.55 13.35 -30.57
N ILE A 155 7.34 12.54 -29.54
CA ILE A 155 6.61 11.26 -29.62
C ILE A 155 5.17 11.49 -30.09
N ASP A 156 4.52 12.54 -29.60
CA ASP A 156 3.14 12.85 -29.93
C ASP A 156 2.97 13.38 -31.35
N ASN A 157 3.88 14.20 -31.82
CA ASN A 157 3.71 14.99 -33.06
C ASN A 157 4.48 14.45 -34.24
N SER A 158 5.64 13.79 -34.05
CA SER A 158 6.43 13.27 -35.17
C SER A 158 5.79 12.03 -35.81
N ARG A 159 6.08 11.86 -37.10
CA ARG A 159 5.75 10.63 -37.86
C ARG A 159 7.00 10.07 -38.56
N ASP A 160 8.17 10.65 -38.28
CA ASP A 160 9.45 10.11 -38.74
C ASP A 160 9.92 8.98 -37.79
N PRO A 161 10.02 7.72 -38.28
CA PRO A 161 10.45 6.60 -37.44
C PRO A 161 11.84 6.76 -36.82
N ASN A 162 12.74 7.49 -37.45
CA ASN A 162 14.11 7.71 -36.94
C ASN A 162 14.08 8.75 -35.81
N GLU A 163 13.30 9.81 -35.95
CA GLU A 163 13.11 10.81 -34.92
C GLU A 163 12.42 10.22 -33.69
N LEU A 164 11.35 9.42 -33.90
CA LEU A 164 10.66 8.71 -32.82
C LEU A 164 11.59 7.74 -32.08
N LEU A 165 12.39 6.95 -32.80
CA LEU A 165 13.36 6.04 -32.21
C LEU A 165 14.42 6.79 -31.40
N SER A 166 14.93 7.89 -31.94
CA SER A 166 15.92 8.73 -31.27
C SER A 166 15.37 9.34 -29.97
N ALA A 167 14.15 9.88 -30.01
CA ALA A 167 13.48 10.43 -28.85
C ALA A 167 13.23 9.34 -27.78
N TRP A 168 12.75 8.17 -28.19
CA TRP A 168 12.53 7.05 -27.28
C TRP A 168 13.84 6.57 -26.60
N GLN A 169 14.93 6.47 -27.36
CA GLN A 169 16.24 6.11 -26.82
C GLN A 169 16.76 7.16 -25.86
N GLY A 170 16.68 8.46 -26.24
CA GLY A 170 17.10 9.58 -25.40
C GLY A 170 16.37 9.61 -24.05
N TRP A 171 15.04 9.42 -24.06
CA TRP A 171 14.25 9.30 -22.84
C TRP A 171 14.76 8.18 -21.93
N HIS A 172 15.05 6.99 -22.50
CA HIS A 172 15.49 5.83 -21.70
C HIS A 172 16.92 5.98 -21.17
N GLU A 173 17.77 6.84 -21.77
CA GLU A 173 19.08 7.15 -21.21
C GLU A 173 18.98 7.83 -19.83
N ILE A 174 17.95 8.67 -19.61
CA ILE A 174 17.69 9.36 -18.34
C ILE A 174 17.46 8.37 -17.21
N SER A 175 16.81 7.24 -17.48
CA SER A 175 16.46 6.26 -16.45
C SER A 175 17.59 5.28 -16.08
N LYS A 176 18.64 5.16 -16.89
CA LYS A 176 19.74 4.21 -16.63
C LYS A 176 20.38 4.37 -15.23
N PRO A 177 20.74 5.58 -14.76
CA PRO A 177 21.32 5.77 -13.44
C PRO A 177 20.33 5.52 -12.31
N MET A 178 19.00 5.49 -12.59
CA MET A 178 17.95 5.24 -11.59
C MET A 178 17.86 3.75 -11.20
N LYS A 179 18.26 2.84 -12.09
CA LYS A 179 18.09 1.40 -11.91
C LYS A 179 18.66 0.85 -10.58
N PRO A 180 19.92 1.12 -10.18
CA PRO A 180 20.44 0.62 -8.91
C PRO A 180 19.68 1.17 -7.70
N MET A 181 19.23 2.41 -7.75
CA MET A 181 18.42 3.02 -6.69
C MET A 181 17.05 2.35 -6.62
N TYR A 182 16.44 2.06 -7.76
CA TYR A 182 15.16 1.37 -7.82
C TYR A 182 15.24 -0.05 -7.24
N LEU A 183 16.30 -0.79 -7.54
CA LEU A 183 16.54 -2.11 -6.95
C LEU A 183 16.68 -2.02 -5.42
N ARG A 184 17.44 -1.03 -4.93
CA ARG A 184 17.60 -0.81 -3.49
C ARG A 184 16.28 -0.42 -2.82
N MET A 185 15.48 0.42 -3.46
CA MET A 185 14.13 0.78 -3.00
C MET A 185 13.25 -0.47 -2.83
N VAL A 186 13.27 -1.39 -3.79
CA VAL A 186 12.50 -2.64 -3.72
C VAL A 186 12.99 -3.54 -2.59
N GLU A 187 14.30 -3.67 -2.39
CA GLU A 187 14.87 -4.43 -1.25
C GLU A 187 14.36 -3.90 0.10
N ILE A 188 14.42 -2.58 0.29
CA ILE A 188 13.96 -1.95 1.53
C ILE A 188 12.44 -2.06 1.68
N GLY A 189 11.69 -1.90 0.58
CA GLY A 189 10.25 -2.09 0.58
C GLY A 189 9.81 -3.51 0.92
N ASN A 190 10.55 -4.54 0.46
CA ASN A 190 10.33 -5.93 0.86
C ASN A 190 10.53 -6.11 2.38
N GLN A 191 11.57 -5.49 2.95
CA GLN A 191 11.76 -5.50 4.40
C GLN A 191 10.57 -4.88 5.15
N GLY A 192 10.09 -3.72 4.69
CA GLY A 192 8.92 -3.06 5.28
C GLY A 192 7.63 -3.89 5.15
N SER A 193 7.48 -4.63 4.04
CA SER A 193 6.36 -5.57 3.85
C SER A 193 6.46 -6.77 4.80
N ASN A 194 7.68 -7.31 5.00
CA ASN A 194 7.90 -8.40 5.96
C ASN A 194 7.60 -7.96 7.40
N ASP A 195 7.92 -6.72 7.75
CA ASP A 195 7.59 -6.13 9.08
C ASP A 195 6.08 -6.00 9.32
N LEU A 196 5.26 -6.07 8.25
CA LEU A 196 3.80 -6.08 8.29
C LEU A 196 3.19 -7.49 8.15
N GLY A 197 4.02 -8.54 8.05
CA GLY A 197 3.59 -9.93 7.97
C GLY A 197 3.35 -10.46 6.55
N TYR A 198 3.80 -9.76 5.52
CA TYR A 198 3.76 -10.20 4.11
C TYR A 198 5.10 -10.80 3.69
N ASP A 199 5.10 -11.70 2.71
CA ASP A 199 6.33 -12.32 2.17
C ASP A 199 7.18 -11.34 1.34
N GLY A 200 6.65 -10.15 1.05
CA GLY A 200 7.30 -9.07 0.33
C GLY A 200 6.31 -8.11 -0.33
N LEU A 201 6.80 -7.17 -1.11
CA LEU A 201 5.96 -6.17 -1.80
C LEU A 201 4.94 -6.80 -2.75
N SER A 202 5.29 -7.86 -3.47
CA SER A 202 4.36 -8.56 -4.35
C SER A 202 3.17 -9.11 -3.58
N ASP A 203 3.43 -9.79 -2.46
CA ASP A 203 2.38 -10.36 -1.62
C ASP A 203 1.48 -9.26 -1.02
N LEU A 204 2.08 -8.18 -0.50
CA LEU A 204 1.36 -7.00 -0.05
C LEU A 204 0.47 -6.40 -1.15
N TRP A 205 0.97 -6.29 -2.37
CA TRP A 205 0.19 -5.69 -3.46
C TRP A 205 -0.95 -6.59 -3.93
N PHE A 206 -0.71 -7.91 -4.06
CA PHE A 206 -1.75 -8.86 -4.40
C PHE A 206 -2.82 -9.00 -3.31
N SER A 207 -2.48 -8.79 -2.03
CA SER A 207 -3.46 -8.82 -0.94
C SER A 207 -4.56 -7.74 -1.05
N LYS A 208 -4.38 -6.75 -1.92
CA LYS A 208 -5.38 -5.68 -2.19
C LYS A 208 -6.48 -6.13 -3.16
N TYR A 209 -6.27 -7.21 -3.89
CA TYR A 209 -7.29 -7.80 -4.75
C TYR A 209 -8.14 -8.79 -3.96
N ASP A 210 -9.43 -8.89 -4.30
CA ASP A 210 -10.36 -9.81 -3.64
C ASP A 210 -10.27 -11.23 -4.25
N MET A 211 -9.04 -11.66 -4.64
CA MET A 211 -8.76 -12.98 -5.16
C MET A 211 -7.33 -13.41 -4.82
N PRO A 212 -7.04 -14.74 -4.75
CA PRO A 212 -5.68 -15.25 -4.57
C PRO A 212 -4.75 -14.81 -5.71
N ALA A 213 -3.47 -14.56 -5.40
CA ALA A 213 -2.48 -14.09 -6.37
C ALA A 213 -2.35 -14.99 -7.60
N ASN A 214 -2.38 -16.33 -7.42
CA ASN A 214 -2.29 -17.29 -8.53
C ASN A 214 -3.52 -17.24 -9.45
N ASP A 215 -4.71 -16.99 -8.90
CA ASP A 215 -5.93 -16.87 -9.70
C ASP A 215 -5.89 -15.57 -10.51
N PHE A 216 -5.39 -14.47 -9.92
CA PHE A 216 -5.19 -13.21 -10.61
C PHE A 216 -4.19 -13.36 -11.77
N LEU A 217 -3.05 -14.03 -11.54
CA LEU A 217 -2.05 -14.28 -12.59
C LEU A 217 -2.62 -15.13 -13.71
N THR A 218 -3.34 -16.21 -13.38
CA THR A 218 -3.98 -17.09 -14.36
C THR A 218 -5.01 -16.33 -15.21
N ASP A 219 -5.81 -15.46 -14.59
CA ASP A 219 -6.78 -14.64 -15.32
C ASP A 219 -6.11 -13.60 -16.20
N THR A 220 -5.00 -13.01 -15.75
CA THR A 220 -4.21 -12.06 -16.54
C THR A 220 -3.62 -12.74 -17.78
N ASP A 221 -3.04 -13.93 -17.63
CA ASP A 221 -2.49 -14.72 -18.75
C ASP A 221 -3.60 -15.06 -19.77
N ARG A 222 -4.76 -15.51 -19.28
CA ARG A 222 -5.93 -15.81 -20.12
C ARG A 222 -6.43 -14.61 -20.93
N VAL A 223 -6.37 -13.41 -20.34
CA VAL A 223 -6.79 -12.17 -21.04
C VAL A 223 -5.75 -11.70 -22.05
N TRP A 224 -4.47 -12.01 -21.81
CA TRP A 224 -3.36 -11.65 -22.70
C TRP A 224 -3.33 -12.49 -23.99
N GLU A 225 -3.76 -13.77 -23.95
CA GLU A 225 -3.91 -14.66 -25.11
C GLU A 225 -5.08 -14.27 -26.03
#